data_5ecaea1ec70dbfb2c732dbafe6d541ea
#
_entry.id   5ecaea1ec70dbfb2c732dbafe6d541ea
#
_cell.length_a   1.000
_cell.length_b   1.000
_cell.length_c   1.000
_cell.angle_alpha   90.00
_cell.angle_beta   90.00
_cell.angle_gamma   90.00
#
_symmetry.space_group_name_H-M   'P 1'
#
loop_
_entity.id
_entity.type
_entity.pdbx_description
1 polymer ?
#
loop_
_entity_poly.entity_id
_entity_poly.type
_entity_poly.pdbx_seq_one_letter_code
_entity_poly.pdbx_strand_id
1 'polypeptide(L)'
;MKQKIEAFLDLVRQRNGQELEFMQAVEEVAETVIPYIMKNDIYHGNNILLRMCEPERVISFRVCWVDDNGEIQVNRGYRIQMNSAIGPYKGGLRFHPTVNMSILKFLAFEQVFKNSLTTLPMGGGKGGSDFDPKGKSENEIMRFCQSFMTELFRHIGSNTDVPAGDIGVGGREIGYLYGMYKKLNNEFTGVFTGKGVTWGGSLIRPEATGYGTVYFAQNMLSLKNDSFKNKNVVISGSGNVAQYAAEKAISLGAKVLTMSDSSGFIYDNNGIDEEKLEYIMNLKNLKRGRISEYAKKYPKSTFNKGQ
;
A
#
# COMPACT_ATOMS: atom_id res chain seq x y z
N MET A 1 -24.88 -11.49 -19.77
CA MET A 1 -23.70 -10.89 -19.11
C MET A 1 -23.28 -11.69 -17.89
N LYS A 2 -24.15 -11.88 -16.88
CA LYS A 2 -23.82 -12.64 -15.65
C LYS A 2 -23.21 -14.02 -15.92
N GLN A 3 -23.78 -14.82 -16.82
CA GLN A 3 -23.23 -16.14 -17.17
C GLN A 3 -21.77 -16.08 -17.69
N LYS A 4 -21.40 -15.02 -18.45
CA LYS A 4 -20.04 -14.87 -18.97
C LYS A 4 -19.06 -14.48 -17.88
N ILE A 5 -19.50 -13.64 -16.94
CA ILE A 5 -18.70 -13.28 -15.77
C ILE A 5 -18.46 -14.52 -14.91
N GLU A 6 -19.54 -15.29 -14.61
CA GLU A 6 -19.41 -16.50 -13.79
C GLU A 6 -18.53 -17.56 -14.46
N ALA A 7 -18.67 -17.80 -15.74
CA ALA A 7 -17.80 -18.72 -16.48
C ALA A 7 -16.32 -18.29 -16.43
N PHE A 8 -16.05 -16.99 -16.50
CA PHE A 8 -14.70 -16.46 -16.33
C PHE A 8 -14.18 -16.69 -14.90
N LEU A 9 -15.00 -16.36 -13.89
CA LEU A 9 -14.63 -16.54 -12.49
C LEU A 9 -14.38 -18.00 -12.13
N ASP A 10 -15.15 -18.93 -12.72
CA ASP A 10 -14.92 -20.36 -12.54
C ASP A 10 -13.56 -20.81 -13.07
N LEU A 11 -13.12 -20.29 -14.22
CA LEU A 11 -11.79 -20.57 -14.76
C LEU A 11 -10.67 -20.08 -13.81
N VAL A 12 -10.83 -18.90 -13.26
CA VAL A 12 -9.83 -18.35 -12.32
C VAL A 12 -9.88 -19.11 -10.99
N ARG A 13 -11.06 -19.42 -10.49
CA ARG A 13 -11.30 -20.17 -9.24
C ARG A 13 -10.71 -21.57 -9.26
N GLN A 14 -10.75 -22.27 -10.40
CA GLN A 14 -10.14 -23.60 -10.55
C GLN A 14 -8.65 -23.60 -10.21
N ARG A 15 -7.94 -22.49 -10.44
CA ARG A 15 -6.51 -22.36 -10.19
C ARG A 15 -6.20 -21.72 -8.84
N ASN A 16 -7.10 -20.88 -8.34
CA ASN A 16 -6.84 -19.98 -7.21
C ASN A 16 -7.89 -20.09 -6.09
N GLY A 17 -8.62 -21.21 -6.00
CA GLY A 17 -9.78 -21.36 -5.13
C GLY A 17 -9.52 -21.21 -3.63
N GLN A 18 -8.27 -21.30 -3.18
CA GLN A 18 -7.88 -21.08 -1.79
C GLN A 18 -7.36 -19.65 -1.52
N GLU A 19 -7.26 -18.83 -2.55
CA GLU A 19 -6.74 -17.46 -2.48
C GLU A 19 -7.93 -16.47 -2.42
N LEU A 20 -8.61 -16.43 -1.27
CA LEU A 20 -9.89 -15.73 -1.12
C LEU A 20 -9.80 -14.25 -1.39
N GLU A 21 -8.77 -13.57 -0.89
CA GLU A 21 -8.58 -12.13 -1.09
C GLU A 21 -8.29 -11.82 -2.57
N PHE A 22 -7.53 -12.69 -3.25
CA PHE A 22 -7.27 -12.54 -4.66
C PHE A 22 -8.55 -12.77 -5.49
N MET A 23 -9.33 -13.80 -5.18
CA MET A 23 -10.59 -14.07 -5.86
C MET A 23 -11.59 -12.93 -5.72
N GLN A 24 -11.70 -12.31 -4.54
CA GLN A 24 -12.55 -11.14 -4.33
C GLN A 24 -12.15 -9.98 -5.24
N ALA A 25 -10.86 -9.66 -5.32
CA ALA A 25 -10.37 -8.58 -6.18
C ALA A 25 -10.63 -8.86 -7.68
N VAL A 26 -10.46 -10.12 -8.10
CA VAL A 26 -10.77 -10.52 -9.48
C VAL A 26 -12.27 -10.38 -9.78
N GLU A 27 -13.14 -10.76 -8.86
CA GLU A 27 -14.60 -10.63 -9.00
C GLU A 27 -15.01 -9.17 -9.20
N GLU A 28 -14.57 -8.28 -8.33
CA GLU A 28 -14.85 -6.84 -8.41
C GLU A 28 -14.42 -6.22 -9.74
N VAL A 29 -13.24 -6.59 -10.25
CA VAL A 29 -12.74 -6.10 -11.53
C VAL A 29 -13.51 -6.73 -12.70
N ALA A 30 -13.80 -8.03 -12.62
CA ALA A 30 -14.50 -8.76 -13.69
C ALA A 30 -15.90 -8.19 -13.96
N GLU A 31 -16.63 -7.78 -12.91
CA GLU A 31 -17.97 -7.19 -13.04
C GLU A 31 -18.00 -5.92 -13.90
N THR A 32 -16.92 -5.15 -13.91
CA THR A 32 -16.81 -3.90 -14.65
C THR A 32 -16.08 -4.05 -15.98
N VAL A 33 -15.00 -4.82 -16.01
CA VAL A 33 -14.11 -4.95 -17.17
C VAL A 33 -14.67 -5.90 -18.24
N ILE A 34 -15.30 -7.02 -17.87
CA ILE A 34 -15.88 -7.96 -18.85
C ILE A 34 -16.97 -7.30 -19.71
N PRO A 35 -17.94 -6.54 -19.16
CA PRO A 35 -18.90 -5.80 -19.98
C PRO A 35 -18.25 -4.83 -20.96
N TYR A 36 -17.14 -4.19 -20.58
CA TYR A 36 -16.39 -3.31 -21.45
C TYR A 36 -15.70 -4.08 -22.59
N ILE A 37 -14.99 -5.16 -22.28
CA ILE A 37 -14.35 -6.04 -23.26
C ILE A 37 -15.39 -6.55 -24.27
N MET A 38 -16.58 -6.96 -23.80
CA MET A 38 -17.62 -7.51 -24.64
C MET A 38 -18.27 -6.49 -25.61
N LYS A 39 -18.12 -5.20 -25.34
CA LYS A 39 -18.62 -4.12 -26.18
C LYS A 39 -17.60 -3.67 -27.23
N ASN A 40 -16.35 -4.11 -27.14
CA ASN A 40 -15.25 -3.62 -27.96
C ASN A 40 -14.53 -4.80 -28.63
N ASP A 41 -14.81 -5.04 -29.91
CA ASP A 41 -14.33 -6.20 -30.65
C ASP A 41 -12.80 -6.35 -30.69
N ILE A 42 -12.05 -5.24 -30.56
CA ILE A 42 -10.58 -5.26 -30.51
C ILE A 42 -10.01 -6.09 -29.35
N TYR A 43 -10.80 -6.33 -28.32
CA TYR A 43 -10.40 -7.12 -27.16
C TYR A 43 -10.87 -8.58 -27.22
N HIS A 44 -11.68 -8.94 -28.22
CA HIS A 44 -12.21 -10.29 -28.34
C HIS A 44 -11.11 -11.29 -28.70
N GLY A 45 -11.21 -12.51 -28.18
CA GLY A 45 -10.31 -13.63 -28.50
C GLY A 45 -8.92 -13.58 -27.86
N ASN A 46 -8.57 -12.49 -27.17
CA ASN A 46 -7.20 -12.29 -26.65
C ASN A 46 -7.00 -12.74 -25.19
N ASN A 47 -8.06 -13.18 -24.51
CA ASN A 47 -8.05 -13.60 -23.10
C ASN A 47 -7.34 -12.59 -22.17
N ILE A 48 -7.47 -11.28 -22.46
CA ILE A 48 -6.70 -10.21 -21.79
C ILE A 48 -6.86 -10.28 -20.28
N LEU A 49 -8.11 -10.30 -19.77
CA LEU A 49 -8.36 -10.31 -18.34
C LEU A 49 -7.84 -11.61 -17.69
N LEU A 50 -7.99 -12.76 -18.35
CA LEU A 50 -7.48 -14.03 -17.85
C LEU A 50 -5.94 -14.00 -17.72
N ARG A 51 -5.26 -13.44 -18.71
CA ARG A 51 -3.80 -13.23 -18.67
C ARG A 51 -3.39 -12.28 -17.55
N MET A 52 -4.19 -11.24 -17.26
CA MET A 52 -3.92 -10.31 -16.17
C MET A 52 -4.14 -10.93 -14.80
N CYS A 53 -4.93 -12.00 -14.68
CA CYS A 53 -5.10 -12.75 -13.43
C CYS A 53 -3.94 -13.69 -13.12
N GLU A 54 -3.08 -14.00 -14.09
CA GLU A 54 -1.93 -14.86 -13.89
C GLU A 54 -0.65 -14.01 -13.75
N PRO A 55 0.09 -14.12 -12.64
CA PRO A 55 1.38 -13.45 -12.51
C PRO A 55 2.37 -13.95 -13.57
N GLU A 56 3.17 -13.04 -14.14
CA GLU A 56 4.25 -13.45 -15.03
C GLU A 56 5.31 -14.25 -14.26
N ARG A 57 5.56 -13.90 -12.99
CA ARG A 57 6.46 -14.64 -12.09
C ARG A 57 6.03 -14.50 -10.64
N VAL A 58 6.22 -15.57 -9.89
CA VAL A 58 6.09 -15.60 -8.43
C VAL A 58 7.42 -16.08 -7.85
N ILE A 59 8.05 -15.25 -7.04
CA ILE A 59 9.28 -15.57 -6.32
C ILE A 59 8.91 -15.73 -4.85
N SER A 60 9.17 -16.93 -4.30
CA SER A 60 8.99 -17.25 -2.88
C SER A 60 10.30 -17.75 -2.32
N PHE A 61 10.70 -17.24 -1.18
CA PHE A 61 11.99 -17.56 -0.56
C PHE A 61 11.91 -17.54 0.96
N ARG A 62 12.84 -18.24 1.59
CA ARG A 62 13.03 -18.24 3.03
C ARG A 62 13.93 -17.09 3.45
N VAL A 63 13.56 -16.40 4.53
CA VAL A 63 14.35 -15.33 5.14
C VAL A 63 14.77 -15.76 6.54
N CYS A 64 16.05 -16.09 6.74
CA CYS A 64 16.63 -16.39 8.05
C CYS A 64 17.39 -15.18 8.57
N TRP A 65 17.13 -14.79 9.81
CA TRP A 65 17.80 -13.66 10.45
C TRP A 65 17.98 -13.93 11.94
N VAL A 66 18.92 -13.24 12.60
CA VAL A 66 19.23 -13.42 14.01
C VAL A 66 18.58 -12.30 14.82
N ASP A 67 17.83 -12.62 15.85
CA ASP A 67 17.24 -11.65 16.78
C ASP A 67 18.27 -11.12 17.79
N ASP A 68 17.83 -10.25 18.69
CA ASP A 68 18.72 -9.64 19.69
C ASP A 68 19.13 -10.62 20.81
N ASN A 69 18.46 -11.77 20.92
CA ASN A 69 18.83 -12.85 21.83
C ASN A 69 19.85 -13.83 21.21
N GLY A 70 20.21 -13.65 19.94
CA GLY A 70 21.10 -14.54 19.21
C GLY A 70 20.39 -15.75 18.58
N GLU A 71 19.06 -15.80 18.61
CA GLU A 71 18.27 -16.90 18.05
C GLU A 71 17.96 -16.68 16.57
N ILE A 72 17.97 -17.79 15.81
CA ILE A 72 17.64 -17.75 14.37
C ILE A 72 16.13 -17.74 14.19
N GLN A 73 15.64 -16.68 13.61
CA GLN A 73 14.25 -16.50 13.19
C GLN A 73 14.07 -16.83 11.72
N VAL A 74 12.88 -17.34 11.35
CA VAL A 74 12.56 -17.76 9.98
C VAL A 74 11.26 -17.12 9.54
N ASN A 75 11.31 -16.36 8.46
CA ASN A 75 10.16 -15.76 7.80
C ASN A 75 10.06 -16.19 6.32
N ARG A 76 8.92 -15.96 5.72
CA ARG A 76 8.68 -16.13 4.29
C ARG A 76 8.81 -14.79 3.58
N GLY A 77 9.55 -14.77 2.49
CA GLY A 77 9.64 -13.63 1.59
C GLY A 77 8.97 -13.93 0.26
N TYR A 78 8.37 -12.90 -0.36
CA TYR A 78 7.67 -13.01 -1.63
C TYR A 78 7.91 -11.80 -2.52
N ARG A 79 7.92 -12.03 -3.84
CA ARG A 79 7.75 -11.00 -4.87
C ARG A 79 6.85 -11.52 -5.98
N ILE A 80 5.74 -10.83 -6.22
CA ILE A 80 4.81 -11.12 -7.30
C ILE A 80 5.08 -10.11 -8.42
N GLN A 81 5.60 -10.57 -9.52
CA GLN A 81 5.79 -9.83 -10.76
C GLN A 81 4.56 -10.10 -11.63
N MET A 82 3.56 -9.21 -11.51
CA MET A 82 2.22 -9.49 -12.02
C MET A 82 2.11 -9.25 -13.51
N ASN A 83 2.53 -8.08 -13.97
CA ASN A 83 2.40 -7.70 -15.38
C ASN A 83 3.41 -6.63 -15.74
N SER A 84 4.12 -6.82 -16.85
CA SER A 84 5.14 -5.91 -17.37
C SER A 84 4.79 -5.31 -18.74
N ALA A 85 3.54 -5.47 -19.21
CA ALA A 85 3.14 -5.09 -20.56
C ALA A 85 3.38 -3.59 -20.88
N ILE A 86 3.31 -2.72 -19.88
CA ILE A 86 3.49 -1.26 -20.04
C ILE A 86 4.76 -0.72 -19.38
N GLY A 87 5.59 -1.56 -18.81
CA GLY A 87 6.87 -1.15 -18.20
C GLY A 87 7.34 -2.08 -17.10
N PRO A 88 8.46 -1.76 -16.42
CA PRO A 88 8.98 -2.54 -15.31
C PRO A 88 7.93 -2.77 -14.23
N TYR A 89 7.98 -3.93 -13.57
CA TYR A 89 7.11 -4.18 -12.43
C TYR A 89 7.32 -3.11 -11.37
N LYS A 90 6.24 -2.58 -10.83
CA LYS A 90 6.27 -1.52 -9.83
C LYS A 90 5.25 -1.75 -8.75
N GLY A 91 5.69 -1.71 -7.49
CA GLY A 91 4.80 -1.82 -6.34
C GLY A 91 5.54 -2.06 -5.03
N GLY A 92 4.84 -1.87 -3.91
CA GLY A 92 5.41 -1.87 -2.56
C GLY A 92 5.85 -3.23 -2.06
N LEU A 93 6.66 -3.20 -0.99
CA LEU A 93 6.93 -4.32 -0.09
C LEU A 93 6.14 -4.11 1.19
N ARG A 94 5.43 -5.14 1.67
CA ARG A 94 4.67 -5.12 2.93
C ARG A 94 5.32 -6.06 3.93
N PHE A 95 5.62 -5.55 5.14
CA PHE A 95 6.04 -6.37 6.27
C PHE A 95 4.96 -6.38 7.33
N HIS A 96 4.24 -7.50 7.39
CA HIS A 96 3.12 -7.65 8.31
C HIS A 96 2.82 -9.15 8.53
N PRO A 97 2.48 -9.60 9.74
CA PRO A 97 2.27 -11.02 10.03
C PRO A 97 1.15 -11.69 9.22
N THR A 98 0.22 -10.91 8.67
CA THR A 98 -0.85 -11.44 7.80
C THR A 98 -0.42 -11.68 6.36
N VAL A 99 0.79 -11.28 5.97
CA VAL A 99 1.26 -11.42 4.58
C VAL A 99 1.32 -12.90 4.18
N ASN A 100 0.62 -13.21 3.11
CA ASN A 100 0.61 -14.51 2.45
C ASN A 100 0.52 -14.33 0.92
N MET A 101 0.51 -15.43 0.18
CA MET A 101 0.46 -15.41 -1.28
C MET A 101 -0.82 -14.77 -1.82
N SER A 102 -1.99 -15.10 -1.27
CA SER A 102 -3.28 -14.55 -1.69
C SER A 102 -3.31 -13.03 -1.56
N ILE A 103 -2.90 -12.50 -0.38
CA ILE A 103 -2.82 -11.06 -0.13
C ILE A 103 -1.88 -10.37 -1.11
N LEU A 104 -0.70 -10.93 -1.37
CA LEU A 104 0.25 -10.30 -2.29
C LEU A 104 -0.19 -10.40 -3.75
N LYS A 105 -0.88 -11.47 -4.15
CA LYS A 105 -1.45 -11.58 -5.49
C LYS A 105 -2.55 -10.56 -5.73
N PHE A 106 -3.51 -10.40 -4.79
CA PHE A 106 -4.55 -9.39 -4.98
C PHE A 106 -3.96 -7.99 -5.07
N LEU A 107 -3.02 -7.66 -4.18
CA LEU A 107 -2.35 -6.36 -4.19
C LEU A 107 -1.54 -6.12 -5.47
N ALA A 108 -0.91 -7.16 -6.03
CA ALA A 108 -0.18 -7.06 -7.29
C ALA A 108 -1.13 -6.88 -8.48
N PHE A 109 -2.26 -7.58 -8.48
CA PHE A 109 -3.31 -7.47 -9.47
C PHE A 109 -3.92 -6.06 -9.51
N GLU A 110 -4.33 -5.54 -8.37
CA GLU A 110 -4.84 -4.16 -8.25
C GLU A 110 -3.77 -3.12 -8.63
N GLN A 111 -2.51 -3.38 -8.30
CA GLN A 111 -1.40 -2.49 -8.65
C GLN A 111 -1.23 -2.32 -10.16
N VAL A 112 -1.55 -3.34 -10.97
CA VAL A 112 -1.53 -3.24 -12.45
C VAL A 112 -2.50 -2.17 -12.91
N PHE A 113 -3.74 -2.19 -12.44
CA PHE A 113 -4.76 -1.21 -12.80
C PHE A 113 -4.40 0.18 -12.26
N LYS A 114 -3.97 0.27 -11.00
CA LYS A 114 -3.54 1.52 -10.39
C LYS A 114 -2.44 2.20 -11.20
N ASN A 115 -1.40 1.45 -11.59
CA ASN A 115 -0.27 2.02 -12.34
C ASN A 115 -0.67 2.43 -13.76
N SER A 116 -1.53 1.67 -14.43
CA SER A 116 -2.02 2.02 -15.76
C SER A 116 -2.75 3.37 -15.81
N LEU A 117 -3.42 3.76 -14.73
CA LEU A 117 -4.13 5.03 -14.62
C LEU A 117 -3.20 6.24 -14.41
N THR A 118 -1.91 6.03 -14.16
CA THR A 118 -0.93 7.12 -13.98
C THR A 118 -0.41 7.69 -15.30
N THR A 119 -0.67 7.04 -16.43
CA THR A 119 -0.09 7.31 -17.75
C THR A 119 1.42 7.10 -17.85
N LEU A 120 2.07 6.64 -16.79
CA LEU A 120 3.51 6.36 -16.77
C LEU A 120 3.78 4.91 -17.21
N PRO A 121 4.95 4.64 -17.82
CA PRO A 121 5.34 3.29 -18.26
C PRO A 121 5.76 2.43 -17.07
N MET A 122 4.80 1.98 -16.29
CA MET A 122 5.00 1.15 -15.10
C MET A 122 4.06 -0.04 -15.14
N GLY A 123 4.61 -1.23 -15.05
CA GLY A 123 3.88 -2.47 -14.82
C GLY A 123 3.40 -2.60 -13.37
N GLY A 124 2.92 -3.77 -12.98
CA GLY A 124 2.43 -4.05 -11.64
C GLY A 124 3.19 -5.18 -10.96
N GLY A 125 3.51 -4.98 -9.69
CA GLY A 125 4.12 -5.98 -8.84
C GLY A 125 3.89 -5.69 -7.36
N LYS A 126 4.03 -6.70 -6.52
CA LYS A 126 3.92 -6.58 -5.07
C LYS A 126 4.83 -7.59 -4.39
N GLY A 127 5.31 -7.25 -3.22
CA GLY A 127 6.10 -8.20 -2.43
C GLY A 127 5.94 -7.96 -0.95
N GLY A 128 6.64 -8.75 -0.16
CA GLY A 128 6.62 -8.60 1.29
C GLY A 128 7.01 -9.86 2.04
N SER A 129 6.75 -9.82 3.32
CA SER A 129 7.03 -10.91 4.26
C SER A 129 6.03 -10.92 5.41
N ASP A 130 5.84 -12.08 6.01
CA ASP A 130 5.12 -12.28 7.26
C ASP A 130 5.88 -11.75 8.50
N PHE A 131 6.99 -11.08 8.31
CA PHE A 131 7.75 -10.41 9.35
C PHE A 131 6.94 -9.26 9.98
N ASP A 132 6.86 -9.24 11.32
CA ASP A 132 6.25 -8.13 12.05
C ASP A 132 7.33 -7.17 12.59
N PRO A 133 7.45 -5.95 12.05
CA PRO A 133 8.42 -4.98 12.53
C PRO A 133 8.04 -4.33 13.87
N LYS A 134 6.81 -4.54 14.36
CA LYS A 134 6.36 -3.96 15.63
C LYS A 134 7.10 -4.60 16.80
N GLY A 135 7.66 -3.74 17.66
CA GLY A 135 8.39 -4.18 18.86
C GLY A 135 9.79 -4.73 18.57
N LYS A 136 10.23 -4.74 17.33
CA LYS A 136 11.59 -5.12 16.94
C LYS A 136 12.56 -3.94 17.11
N SER A 137 13.80 -4.26 17.47
CA SER A 137 14.86 -3.26 17.54
C SER A 137 15.30 -2.79 16.14
N GLU A 138 15.97 -1.65 16.07
CA GLU A 138 16.56 -1.15 14.82
C GLU A 138 17.52 -2.17 14.20
N ASN A 139 18.30 -2.86 15.03
CA ASN A 139 19.26 -3.87 14.59
C ASN A 139 18.57 -5.14 14.06
N GLU A 140 17.48 -5.57 14.69
CA GLU A 140 16.66 -6.71 14.20
C GLU A 140 16.06 -6.40 12.84
N ILE A 141 15.46 -5.22 12.68
CA ILE A 141 14.86 -4.78 11.41
C ILE A 141 15.94 -4.67 10.32
N MET A 142 17.11 -4.14 10.65
CA MET A 142 18.23 -4.06 9.70
C MET A 142 18.69 -5.45 9.26
N ARG A 143 18.92 -6.38 10.20
CA ARG A 143 19.33 -7.76 9.90
C ARG A 143 18.30 -8.48 9.04
N PHE A 144 17.00 -8.32 9.38
CA PHE A 144 15.92 -8.87 8.58
C PHE A 144 15.93 -8.31 7.13
N CYS A 145 15.99 -6.99 6.97
CA CYS A 145 16.02 -6.34 5.66
C CYS A 145 17.23 -6.79 4.82
N GLN A 146 18.40 -6.94 5.44
CA GLN A 146 19.60 -7.43 4.78
C GLN A 146 19.42 -8.88 4.30
N SER A 147 18.92 -9.77 5.16
CA SER A 147 18.64 -11.16 4.80
C SER A 147 17.57 -11.27 3.71
N PHE A 148 16.47 -10.52 3.82
CA PHE A 148 15.43 -10.46 2.78
C PHE A 148 16.02 -10.05 1.42
N MET A 149 16.92 -9.07 1.41
CA MET A 149 17.54 -8.58 0.18
C MET A 149 18.53 -9.55 -0.43
N THR A 150 19.21 -10.39 0.35
CA THR A 150 20.13 -11.42 -0.21
C THR A 150 19.42 -12.41 -1.13
N GLU A 151 18.14 -12.60 -0.93
CA GLU A 151 17.31 -13.43 -1.81
C GLU A 151 16.69 -12.64 -2.96
N LEU A 152 16.15 -11.45 -2.65
CA LEU A 152 15.37 -10.66 -3.61
C LEU A 152 16.24 -9.98 -4.69
N PHE A 153 17.47 -9.60 -4.41
CA PHE A 153 18.27 -8.71 -5.29
C PHE A 153 18.42 -9.19 -6.73
N ARG A 154 18.45 -10.52 -6.97
CA ARG A 154 18.58 -11.10 -8.29
C ARG A 154 17.37 -10.88 -9.20
N HIS A 155 16.25 -10.51 -8.62
CA HIS A 155 14.94 -10.45 -9.28
C HIS A 155 14.43 -9.03 -9.49
N ILE A 156 15.16 -8.03 -8.98
CA ILE A 156 14.79 -6.62 -9.07
C ILE A 156 15.86 -5.78 -9.74
N GLY A 157 15.50 -4.61 -10.18
CA GLY A 157 16.43 -3.69 -10.86
C GLY A 157 15.71 -2.49 -11.44
N SER A 158 16.44 -1.43 -11.78
CA SER A 158 15.87 -0.17 -12.27
C SER A 158 15.01 -0.31 -13.53
N ASN A 159 15.33 -1.30 -14.38
CA ASN A 159 14.64 -1.54 -15.66
C ASN A 159 13.81 -2.83 -15.66
N THR A 160 13.75 -3.55 -14.54
CA THR A 160 13.07 -4.84 -14.45
C THR A 160 11.93 -4.78 -13.45
N ASP A 161 12.25 -4.44 -12.21
CA ASP A 161 11.29 -4.44 -11.10
C ASP A 161 11.74 -3.44 -10.03
N VAL A 162 10.91 -2.44 -9.75
CA VAL A 162 11.23 -1.34 -8.84
C VAL A 162 10.30 -1.38 -7.63
N PRO A 163 10.75 -1.97 -6.50
CA PRO A 163 9.98 -1.96 -5.27
C PRO A 163 9.80 -0.56 -4.66
N ALA A 164 8.86 -0.47 -3.71
CA ALA A 164 8.55 0.74 -2.95
C ALA A 164 8.19 0.37 -1.50
N GLY A 165 7.90 1.36 -0.66
CA GLY A 165 7.31 1.16 0.65
C GLY A 165 5.83 0.78 0.59
N ASP A 166 5.36 0.14 1.67
CA ASP A 166 3.97 -0.19 1.96
C ASP A 166 3.83 -0.39 3.49
N ILE A 167 2.80 -1.04 4.00
CA ILE A 167 2.64 -1.30 5.44
C ILE A 167 3.89 -1.98 6.00
N GLY A 168 4.45 -1.43 7.07
CA GLY A 168 5.65 -1.94 7.74
C GLY A 168 6.97 -1.66 7.00
N VAL A 169 6.94 -0.95 5.88
CA VAL A 169 8.13 -0.58 5.08
C VAL A 169 8.10 0.92 4.78
N GLY A 170 8.77 1.69 5.61
CA GLY A 170 8.97 3.12 5.45
C GLY A 170 10.37 3.48 4.94
N GLY A 171 10.74 4.75 5.05
CA GLY A 171 12.05 5.24 4.60
C GLY A 171 13.24 4.54 5.26
N ARG A 172 13.11 4.12 6.52
CA ARG A 172 14.12 3.36 7.26
C ARG A 172 14.36 1.98 6.60
N GLU A 173 13.31 1.21 6.40
CA GLU A 173 13.38 -0.12 5.79
C GLU A 173 13.89 -0.02 4.34
N ILE A 174 13.42 0.97 3.58
CA ILE A 174 13.93 1.25 2.24
C ILE A 174 15.45 1.53 2.28
N GLY A 175 15.93 2.26 3.29
CA GLY A 175 17.35 2.51 3.47
C GLY A 175 18.16 1.22 3.66
N TYR A 176 17.70 0.33 4.54
CA TYR A 176 18.37 -0.95 4.77
C TYR A 176 18.33 -1.88 3.55
N LEU A 177 17.17 -1.96 2.89
CA LEU A 177 16.98 -2.76 1.67
C LEU A 177 17.86 -2.25 0.52
N TYR A 178 17.82 -0.95 0.25
CA TYR A 178 18.61 -0.35 -0.82
C TYR A 178 20.12 -0.42 -0.56
N GLY A 179 20.54 -0.16 0.69
CA GLY A 179 21.94 -0.26 1.07
C GLY A 179 22.51 -1.68 0.83
N MET A 180 21.71 -2.71 1.16
CA MET A 180 22.12 -4.09 0.89
C MET A 180 22.08 -4.44 -0.60
N TYR A 181 21.05 -4.00 -1.34
CA TYR A 181 21.00 -4.15 -2.80
C TYR A 181 22.23 -3.55 -3.48
N LYS A 182 22.55 -2.29 -3.15
CA LYS A 182 23.74 -1.60 -3.67
C LYS A 182 25.02 -2.37 -3.38
N LYS A 183 25.14 -2.93 -2.18
CA LYS A 183 26.32 -3.72 -1.78
C LYS A 183 26.46 -5.03 -2.59
N LEU A 184 25.35 -5.73 -2.81
CA LEU A 184 25.32 -7.01 -3.53
C LEU A 184 25.59 -6.87 -5.03
N ASN A 185 24.99 -5.84 -5.65
CA ASN A 185 25.15 -5.58 -7.09
C ASN A 185 26.37 -4.71 -7.42
N ASN A 186 26.96 -4.05 -6.43
CA ASN A 186 28.01 -3.04 -6.61
C ASN A 186 27.61 -1.91 -7.58
N GLU A 187 26.32 -1.51 -7.53
CA GLU A 187 25.74 -0.50 -8.43
C GLU A 187 24.91 0.52 -7.66
N PHE A 188 24.99 1.78 -8.08
CA PHE A 188 24.11 2.85 -7.62
C PHE A 188 23.06 3.15 -8.70
N THR A 189 21.89 2.49 -8.60
CA THR A 189 20.85 2.53 -9.64
C THR A 189 19.53 3.06 -9.13
N GLY A 190 18.59 3.31 -10.06
CA GLY A 190 17.22 3.77 -9.78
C GLY A 190 16.27 2.71 -9.20
N VAL A 191 16.78 1.59 -8.69
CA VAL A 191 15.96 0.60 -7.98
C VAL A 191 15.44 1.19 -6.66
N PHE A 192 14.25 0.81 -6.24
CA PHE A 192 13.48 1.37 -5.13
C PHE A 192 13.03 2.83 -5.30
N THR A 193 11.79 3.09 -4.96
CA THR A 193 11.29 4.44 -4.66
C THR A 193 11.10 4.60 -3.15
N GLY A 194 11.07 5.87 -2.67
CA GLY A 194 11.04 6.18 -1.24
C GLY A 194 12.42 6.33 -0.60
N LYS A 195 13.48 6.40 -1.42
CA LYS A 195 14.84 6.74 -0.98
C LYS A 195 14.95 8.20 -0.57
N GLY A 196 15.84 8.52 0.35
CA GLY A 196 16.19 9.89 0.67
C GLY A 196 16.85 10.62 -0.51
N VAL A 197 16.64 11.93 -0.61
CA VAL A 197 17.18 12.75 -1.72
C VAL A 197 18.71 12.64 -1.82
N THR A 198 19.39 12.59 -0.68
CA THR A 198 20.86 12.52 -0.61
C THR A 198 21.46 11.20 -1.07
N TRP A 199 20.64 10.17 -1.27
CA TRP A 199 21.08 8.84 -1.71
C TRP A 199 20.23 8.25 -2.84
N GLY A 200 19.89 9.08 -3.80
CA GLY A 200 19.29 8.67 -5.07
C GLY A 200 17.78 8.69 -5.12
N GLY A 201 17.11 9.30 -4.13
CA GLY A 201 15.68 9.53 -4.14
C GLY A 201 15.27 10.82 -4.85
N SER A 202 14.01 10.87 -5.25
CA SER A 202 13.35 12.08 -5.72
C SER A 202 12.78 12.87 -4.55
N LEU A 203 12.49 14.16 -4.78
CA LEU A 203 11.74 14.96 -3.82
C LEU A 203 10.37 14.30 -3.58
N ILE A 204 10.13 13.88 -2.36
CA ILE A 204 8.86 13.25 -1.97
C ILE A 204 7.81 14.32 -1.71
N ARG A 205 6.56 14.00 -2.03
CA ARG A 205 5.38 14.79 -1.62
C ARG A 205 4.56 13.96 -0.63
N PRO A 206 4.79 14.11 0.68
CA PRO A 206 4.11 13.31 1.71
C PRO A 206 2.59 13.41 1.63
N GLU A 207 2.10 14.57 1.23
CA GLU A 207 0.68 14.91 1.10
C GLU A 207 -0.02 14.26 -0.11
N ALA A 208 0.72 13.78 -1.10
CA ALA A 208 0.15 13.45 -2.41
C ALA A 208 -1.01 12.46 -2.37
N THR A 209 -0.90 11.39 -1.58
CA THR A 209 -1.95 10.36 -1.51
C THR A 209 -3.19 10.88 -0.78
N GLY A 210 -3.02 11.54 0.36
CA GLY A 210 -4.11 12.12 1.13
C GLY A 210 -4.85 13.19 0.35
N TYR A 211 -4.10 14.12 -0.24
CA TYR A 211 -4.67 15.19 -1.08
C TYR A 211 -5.38 14.64 -2.30
N GLY A 212 -4.76 13.68 -3.00
CA GLY A 212 -5.36 13.06 -4.20
C GLY A 212 -6.70 12.41 -3.89
N THR A 213 -6.83 11.73 -2.75
CA THR A 213 -8.09 11.14 -2.29
C THR A 213 -9.17 12.22 -2.10
N VAL A 214 -8.82 13.33 -1.45
CA VAL A 214 -9.77 14.43 -1.20
C VAL A 214 -10.12 15.17 -2.49
N TYR A 215 -9.17 15.39 -3.41
CA TYR A 215 -9.46 15.98 -4.72
C TYR A 215 -10.40 15.09 -5.54
N PHE A 216 -10.19 13.77 -5.51
CA PHE A 216 -11.10 12.86 -6.19
C PHE A 216 -12.52 12.93 -5.60
N ALA A 217 -12.64 12.91 -4.27
CA ALA A 217 -13.92 13.07 -3.58
C ALA A 217 -14.59 14.45 -3.87
N GLN A 218 -13.79 15.53 -3.96
CA GLN A 218 -14.30 16.86 -4.36
C GLN A 218 -14.88 16.83 -5.78
N ASN A 219 -14.20 16.17 -6.72
CA ASN A 219 -14.71 16.02 -8.09
C ASN A 219 -16.03 15.20 -8.11
N MET A 220 -16.12 14.13 -7.31
CA MET A 220 -17.36 13.36 -7.17
C MET A 220 -18.51 14.21 -6.62
N LEU A 221 -18.26 15.05 -5.61
CA LEU A 221 -19.25 15.96 -5.03
C LEU A 221 -19.69 17.01 -6.06
N SER A 222 -18.76 17.56 -6.85
CA SER A 222 -19.05 18.58 -7.86
C SER A 222 -20.03 18.10 -8.94
N LEU A 223 -20.04 16.79 -9.26
CA LEU A 223 -21.02 16.20 -10.19
C LEU A 223 -22.45 16.28 -9.63
N LYS A 224 -22.60 16.50 -8.32
CA LYS A 224 -23.88 16.69 -7.63
C LYS A 224 -24.12 18.14 -7.21
N ASN A 225 -23.33 19.09 -7.75
CA ASN A 225 -23.31 20.49 -7.35
C ASN A 225 -23.06 20.69 -5.84
N ASP A 226 -22.20 19.86 -5.27
CA ASP A 226 -21.87 19.82 -3.86
C ASP A 226 -20.35 20.00 -3.63
N SER A 227 -19.92 20.23 -2.37
CA SER A 227 -18.52 20.45 -2.02
C SER A 227 -18.23 20.01 -0.58
N PHE A 228 -16.97 20.07 -0.17
CA PHE A 228 -16.57 19.82 1.22
C PHE A 228 -17.00 20.88 2.20
N LYS A 229 -17.34 22.09 1.73
CA LYS A 229 -17.71 23.20 2.62
C LYS A 229 -18.87 22.83 3.55
N ASN A 230 -18.67 23.03 4.84
CA ASN A 230 -19.62 22.74 5.91
C ASN A 230 -20.01 21.25 6.07
N LYS A 231 -19.28 20.32 5.45
CA LYS A 231 -19.53 18.90 5.66
C LYS A 231 -18.82 18.35 6.88
N ASN A 232 -19.46 17.42 7.54
CA ASN A 232 -18.82 16.57 8.53
C ASN A 232 -18.10 15.43 7.80
N VAL A 233 -16.80 15.26 8.09
CA VAL A 233 -15.95 14.24 7.46
C VAL A 233 -15.46 13.28 8.53
N VAL A 234 -15.57 12.00 8.24
CA VAL A 234 -15.06 10.90 9.06
C VAL A 234 -13.85 10.32 8.35
N ILE A 235 -12.73 10.22 9.06
CA ILE A 235 -11.47 9.64 8.52
C ILE A 235 -11.09 8.46 9.38
N SER A 236 -10.84 7.33 8.71
CA SER A 236 -10.25 6.14 9.31
C SER A 236 -8.73 6.19 9.17
N GLY A 237 -8.01 5.81 10.24
CA GLY A 237 -6.56 5.89 10.30
C GLY A 237 -6.04 7.18 10.95
N SER A 238 -4.74 7.22 11.21
CA SER A 238 -3.99 8.39 11.69
C SER A 238 -2.54 8.39 11.17
N GLY A 239 -2.27 7.60 10.14
CA GLY A 239 -0.99 7.60 9.43
C GLY A 239 -0.91 8.72 8.38
N ASN A 240 0.13 8.68 7.55
CA ASN A 240 0.42 9.71 6.54
C ASN A 240 -0.80 10.08 5.69
N VAL A 241 -1.46 9.10 5.06
CA VAL A 241 -2.60 9.37 4.16
C VAL A 241 -3.75 10.04 4.90
N ALA A 242 -4.10 9.54 6.10
CA ALA A 242 -5.19 10.08 6.90
C ALA A 242 -4.90 11.51 7.38
N GLN A 243 -3.65 11.80 7.79
CA GLN A 243 -3.22 13.13 8.22
C GLN A 243 -3.39 14.16 7.10
N TYR A 244 -2.87 13.87 5.91
CA TYR A 244 -2.98 14.80 4.77
C TYR A 244 -4.38 14.83 4.14
N ALA A 245 -5.15 13.76 4.24
CA ALA A 245 -6.57 13.80 3.89
C ALA A 245 -7.35 14.72 4.83
N ALA A 246 -7.06 14.68 6.14
CA ALA A 246 -7.65 15.59 7.11
C ALA A 246 -7.26 17.04 6.81
N GLU A 247 -5.98 17.33 6.60
CA GLU A 247 -5.49 18.67 6.29
C GLU A 247 -6.18 19.24 5.05
N LYS A 248 -6.27 18.48 3.97
CA LYS A 248 -6.91 18.93 2.74
C LYS A 248 -8.41 19.11 2.92
N ALA A 249 -9.12 18.21 3.62
CA ALA A 249 -10.55 18.35 3.88
C ALA A 249 -10.85 19.61 4.71
N ILE A 250 -10.03 19.88 5.74
CA ILE A 250 -10.12 21.11 6.57
C ILE A 250 -9.92 22.34 5.68
N SER A 251 -8.88 22.36 4.84
CA SER A 251 -8.60 23.50 3.96
C SER A 251 -9.72 23.78 2.95
N LEU A 252 -10.54 22.79 2.61
CA LEU A 252 -11.73 22.91 1.76
C LEU A 252 -13.01 23.27 2.55
N GLY A 253 -12.88 23.55 3.85
CA GLY A 253 -13.98 24.01 4.70
C GLY A 253 -14.82 22.88 5.31
N ALA A 254 -14.32 21.65 5.32
CA ALA A 254 -14.94 20.54 6.02
C ALA A 254 -14.60 20.54 7.51
N LYS A 255 -15.46 19.91 8.30
CA LYS A 255 -15.24 19.60 9.71
C LYS A 255 -14.84 18.14 9.85
N VAL A 256 -13.58 17.87 10.14
CA VAL A 256 -13.09 16.51 10.38
C VAL A 256 -13.40 16.11 11.82
N LEU A 257 -14.13 15.00 12.00
CA LEU A 257 -14.64 14.57 13.29
C LEU A 257 -13.84 13.44 13.93
N THR A 258 -13.22 12.59 13.12
CA THR A 258 -12.58 11.35 13.61
C THR A 258 -11.21 11.12 13.01
N MET A 259 -10.36 10.47 13.78
CA MET A 259 -9.18 9.72 13.31
C MET A 259 -9.03 8.47 14.16
N SER A 260 -8.35 7.43 13.64
CA SER A 260 -8.25 6.13 14.32
C SER A 260 -6.86 5.52 14.23
N ASP A 261 -6.60 4.56 15.09
CA ASP A 261 -5.51 3.59 14.94
C ASP A 261 -5.98 2.20 15.45
N SER A 262 -5.08 1.21 15.50
CA SER A 262 -5.43 -0.15 15.94
C SER A 262 -5.90 -0.26 17.40
N SER A 263 -5.88 0.82 18.18
CA SER A 263 -6.42 0.83 19.55
C SER A 263 -7.85 1.35 19.65
N GLY A 264 -8.35 2.02 18.60
CA GLY A 264 -9.67 2.62 18.55
C GLY A 264 -9.69 3.93 17.78
N PHE A 265 -10.71 4.74 17.98
CA PHE A 265 -10.88 6.02 17.28
C PHE A 265 -11.22 7.16 18.26
N ILE A 266 -10.81 8.36 17.87
CA ILE A 266 -11.25 9.60 18.52
C ILE A 266 -12.45 10.17 17.77
N TYR A 267 -13.35 10.78 18.53
CA TYR A 267 -14.44 11.60 18.00
C TYR A 267 -14.43 12.96 18.69
N ASP A 268 -14.27 14.01 17.89
CA ASP A 268 -14.30 15.39 18.36
C ASP A 268 -15.48 16.14 17.71
N ASN A 269 -16.54 16.34 18.47
CA ASN A 269 -17.73 17.04 17.98
C ASN A 269 -17.45 18.49 17.56
N ASN A 270 -16.41 19.13 18.12
CA ASN A 270 -15.99 20.48 17.72
C ASN A 270 -15.16 20.48 16.42
N GLY A 271 -14.74 19.33 15.98
CA GLY A 271 -13.87 19.13 14.84
C GLY A 271 -12.39 19.18 15.21
N ILE A 272 -11.61 18.50 14.40
CA ILE A 272 -10.15 18.55 14.39
C ILE A 272 -9.78 19.72 13.48
N ASP A 273 -9.26 20.80 14.08
CA ASP A 273 -8.71 21.97 13.38
C ASP A 273 -7.20 21.78 13.09
N GLU A 274 -6.55 22.78 12.52
CA GLU A 274 -5.14 22.73 12.15
C GLU A 274 -4.24 22.48 13.37
N GLU A 275 -4.48 23.15 14.53
CA GLU A 275 -3.69 22.95 15.74
C GLU A 275 -3.81 21.53 16.28
N LYS A 276 -5.01 20.99 16.31
CA LYS A 276 -5.28 19.63 16.76
C LYS A 276 -4.69 18.59 15.80
N LEU A 277 -4.72 18.86 14.50
CA LEU A 277 -4.11 18.01 13.50
C LEU A 277 -2.60 18.00 13.65
N GLU A 278 -1.97 19.16 13.85
CA GLU A 278 -0.54 19.24 14.12
C GLU A 278 -0.14 18.43 15.37
N TYR A 279 -0.94 18.50 16.42
CA TYR A 279 -0.73 17.65 17.59
C TYR A 279 -0.76 16.16 17.24
N ILE A 280 -1.74 15.72 16.42
CA ILE A 280 -1.84 14.32 15.97
C ILE A 280 -0.61 13.95 15.14
N MET A 281 -0.18 14.80 14.21
CA MET A 281 1.01 14.58 13.40
C MET A 281 2.27 14.40 14.26
N ASN A 282 2.48 15.28 15.24
CA ASN A 282 3.58 15.18 16.20
C ASN A 282 3.51 13.90 17.05
N LEU A 283 2.31 13.56 17.53
CA LEU A 283 2.07 12.34 18.31
C LEU A 283 2.41 11.09 17.50
N LYS A 284 1.95 11.01 16.25
CA LYS A 284 2.13 9.81 15.42
C LYS A 284 3.52 9.72 14.78
N ASN A 285 4.04 10.83 14.27
CA ASN A 285 5.24 10.81 13.44
C ASN A 285 6.53 10.90 14.28
N LEU A 286 6.52 11.70 15.37
CA LEU A 286 7.69 11.88 16.23
C LEU A 286 7.65 10.97 17.46
N LYS A 287 6.54 11.00 18.21
CA LYS A 287 6.43 10.24 19.48
C LYS A 287 6.03 8.78 19.29
N ARG A 288 5.53 8.42 18.09
CA ARG A 288 4.97 7.08 17.77
C ARG A 288 3.89 6.62 18.76
N GLY A 289 3.17 7.60 19.36
CA GLY A 289 2.13 7.39 20.36
C GLY A 289 0.81 6.86 19.79
N ARG A 290 -0.14 6.57 20.67
CA ARG A 290 -1.48 6.10 20.33
C ARG A 290 -2.47 7.25 20.22
N ILE A 291 -3.44 7.12 19.31
CA ILE A 291 -4.44 8.17 19.09
C ILE A 291 -5.29 8.48 20.36
N SER A 292 -5.37 7.53 21.28
CA SER A 292 -6.06 7.71 22.58
C SER A 292 -5.49 8.87 23.42
N GLU A 293 -4.22 9.25 23.20
CA GLU A 293 -3.60 10.38 23.91
C GLU A 293 -4.22 11.74 23.52
N TYR A 294 -4.82 11.82 22.34
CA TYR A 294 -5.55 13.00 21.90
C TYR A 294 -6.70 13.38 22.87
N ALA A 295 -7.50 12.39 23.26
CA ALA A 295 -8.62 12.65 24.17
C ALA A 295 -8.17 13.07 25.57
N LYS A 296 -6.95 12.71 26.00
CA LYS A 296 -6.37 13.21 27.25
C LYS A 296 -6.01 14.70 27.14
N LYS A 297 -5.50 15.13 25.98
CA LYS A 297 -5.15 16.53 25.74
C LYS A 297 -6.38 17.41 25.46
N TYR A 298 -7.36 16.86 24.77
CA TYR A 298 -8.61 17.55 24.39
C TYR A 298 -9.83 16.87 25.03
N PRO A 299 -10.15 17.18 26.33
CA PRO A 299 -11.18 16.47 27.10
C PRO A 299 -12.62 16.59 26.59
N LYS A 300 -12.86 17.52 25.66
CA LYS A 300 -14.18 17.65 24.98
C LYS A 300 -14.36 16.62 23.86
N SER A 301 -13.31 15.90 23.51
CA SER A 301 -13.38 14.77 22.59
C SER A 301 -13.51 13.44 23.34
N THR A 302 -13.93 12.39 22.65
CA THR A 302 -14.01 11.04 23.21
C THR A 302 -13.03 10.10 22.51
N PHE A 303 -12.52 9.13 23.24
CA PHE A 303 -11.82 7.98 22.67
C PHE A 303 -12.70 6.75 22.84
N ASN A 304 -12.98 6.07 21.74
CA ASN A 304 -13.75 4.84 21.68
C ASN A 304 -12.80 3.69 21.37
N LYS A 305 -12.66 2.77 22.35
CA LYS A 305 -11.82 1.58 22.22
C LYS A 305 -12.52 0.55 21.35
N GLY A 306 -11.77 -0.09 20.47
CA GLY A 306 -12.28 -1.14 19.58
C GLY A 306 -12.04 -0.80 18.11
N GLN A 307 -12.33 -1.78 17.27
CA GLN A 307 -12.24 -1.68 15.81
C GLN A 307 -13.50 -1.07 15.23
#